data_d406437326588a9fa92a4f7b59425cf1
#
_entry.id   d406437326588a9fa92a4f7b59425cf1
#
_cell.length_a   1.000
_cell.length_b   1.000
_cell.length_c   1.000
_cell.angle_alpha   90.00
_cell.angle_beta   90.00
_cell.angle_gamma   90.00
#
_symmetry.space_group_name_H-M   'P 1'
#
loop_
_entity.id
_entity.type
_entity.pdbx_description
1 polymer ?
#
loop_
_entity_poly.entity_id
_entity_poly.type
_entity_poly.pdbx_seq_one_letter_code
_entity_poly.pdbx_strand_id
1 'polypeptide(L)'
;MVFALLITTLSTSTLLTMSSHHWLLAWLELELXXXXXXPFIMKPYHPRAKEAATNYFIIQTLAAALILFASTLNAWQSGQWNITSSPSPVVSNIILAAIMLKMGIAPAHMWYPDVIQGTTMTTAAVISTWQKLAPLALLYLTINHMQTNTLLLMGITSALIGGWIGLNQTQTRKILAMSSIAHMGWLLTALAMNPNLATLTMFTYLMMTTAVFLHLDITTTKTLKDLGTAWSQSPTLMTFTSITLLSMGGLPPLTGFMPKLLILKELITMKTPVIATILALASLPSLYXYTRMTXIATLTTPPGT
;
A
#
# COMPACT_ATOMS: atom_id res chain seq x y z
N MET A 1 16.82 -15.78 17.82
CA MET A 1 17.95 -14.94 17.38
C MET A 1 17.86 -14.58 15.90
N VAL A 2 17.64 -15.55 15.02
CA VAL A 2 17.51 -15.28 13.59
C VAL A 2 16.34 -14.32 13.33
N PHE A 3 15.24 -14.51 14.05
CA PHE A 3 14.07 -13.67 13.91
C PHE A 3 14.38 -12.21 14.25
N ALA A 4 15.11 -12.01 15.35
CA ALA A 4 15.50 -10.65 15.77
C ALA A 4 16.44 -10.02 14.75
N LEU A 5 17.32 -10.81 14.16
CA LEU A 5 18.24 -10.34 13.12
C LEU A 5 17.48 -9.88 11.90
N LEU A 6 16.46 -10.64 11.48
CA LEU A 6 15.64 -10.28 10.32
C LEU A 6 14.86 -8.99 10.56
N ILE A 7 14.26 -8.84 11.74
CA ILE A 7 13.52 -7.62 12.08
C ILE A 7 14.46 -6.42 12.10
N THR A 8 15.64 -6.57 12.69
CA THR A 8 16.64 -5.51 12.74
C THR A 8 17.06 -5.10 11.32
N THR A 9 17.29 -6.08 10.45
CA THR A 9 17.68 -5.82 9.06
C THR A 9 16.58 -5.07 8.31
N LEU A 10 15.33 -5.48 8.47
CA LEU A 10 14.21 -4.80 7.83
C LEU A 10 14.12 -3.35 8.28
N SER A 11 14.22 -3.12 9.58
CA SER A 11 14.10 -1.78 10.13
C SER A 11 15.23 -0.87 9.67
N THR A 12 16.47 -1.34 9.80
CA THR A 12 17.62 -0.51 9.47
C THR A 12 17.72 -0.26 7.97
N SER A 13 17.40 -1.25 7.12
CA SER A 13 17.48 -1.04 5.68
C SER A 13 16.43 -0.04 5.21
N THR A 14 15.24 -0.06 5.79
CA THR A 14 14.21 0.92 5.47
C THR A 14 14.65 2.33 5.84
N LEU A 15 15.19 2.50 7.07
CA LEU A 15 15.64 3.81 7.53
C LEU A 15 16.83 4.32 6.71
N LEU A 16 17.74 3.43 6.33
CA LEU A 16 18.90 3.82 5.50
C LEU A 16 18.46 4.23 4.10
N THR A 17 17.47 3.55 3.53
CA THR A 17 16.92 3.95 2.24
C THR A 17 16.32 5.34 2.31
N MET A 18 15.59 5.64 3.39
CA MET A 18 14.94 6.93 3.57
C MET A 18 15.94 8.08 3.69
N SER A 19 17.13 7.80 4.18
CA SER A 19 18.17 8.81 4.38
C SER A 19 19.27 8.78 3.33
N SER A 20 19.15 7.96 2.29
CA SER A 20 20.20 7.81 1.29
C SER A 20 20.21 8.99 0.31
N HIS A 21 21.40 9.31 -0.19
CA HIS A 21 21.59 10.35 -1.20
C HIS A 21 22.15 9.80 -2.51
N HIS A 22 22.70 8.60 -2.48
CA HIS A 22 23.34 7.97 -3.63
C HIS A 22 22.47 6.83 -4.13
N TRP A 23 22.24 6.76 -5.43
CA TRP A 23 21.36 5.75 -6.01
C TRP A 23 21.82 4.32 -5.71
N LEU A 24 23.15 4.07 -5.75
CA LEU A 24 23.65 2.73 -5.46
C LEU A 24 23.36 2.32 -4.02
N LEU A 25 23.47 3.26 -3.09
CA LEU A 25 23.15 2.97 -1.69
C LEU A 25 21.66 2.64 -1.54
N ALA A 26 20.81 3.43 -2.18
CA ALA A 26 19.36 3.18 -2.13
C ALA A 26 19.03 1.81 -2.73
N TRP A 27 19.68 1.46 -3.84
CA TRP A 27 19.46 0.16 -4.47
C TRP A 27 19.87 -0.99 -3.56
N LEU A 28 21.03 -0.89 -2.93
CA LEU A 28 21.50 -1.91 -1.99
C LEU A 28 20.52 -2.10 -0.83
N GLU A 29 20.05 -1.00 -0.27
CA GLU A 29 19.13 -1.09 0.86
C GLU A 29 17.78 -1.66 0.44
N LEU A 30 17.33 -1.36 -0.76
CA LEU A 30 16.09 -1.96 -1.28
C LEU A 30 16.24 -3.46 -1.49
N GLU A 31 17.41 -3.91 -1.90
CA GLU A 31 17.68 -5.34 -2.05
C GLU A 31 17.66 -6.04 -0.67
N LEU A 32 18.17 -5.42 0.33
CA LEU A 32 18.10 -5.93 1.69
C LEU A 32 16.65 -6.02 2.20
N UNK A 33 16.01 -5.18 1.88
CA UNK A 33 14.61 -5.12 2.29
C UNK A 33 13.81 -6.21 1.67
N UNK A 34 14.21 -6.63 0.49
CA UNK A 34 13.58 -7.71 -0.17
C UNK A 34 14.04 -9.06 0.33
N UNK A 35 15.23 -9.11 0.65
CA UNK A 35 15.79 -10.28 1.17
C UNK A 35 15.35 -10.57 2.57
N UNK A 36 15.01 -9.70 3.23
CA UNK A 36 14.58 -9.80 4.56
C UNK A 36 13.11 -10.08 4.71
N UNK A 37 12.37 -9.87 3.87
CA UNK A 37 10.98 -10.12 3.88
C UNK A 37 10.66 -11.52 3.41
N UNK A 38 11.39 -12.11 2.68
CA UNK A 38 11.24 -13.37 2.18
C UNK A 38 11.13 -14.43 3.20
N PRO A 39 11.99 -14.55 4.19
CA PRO A 39 11.89 -15.58 5.23
C PRO A 39 10.58 -15.50 6.01
N PHE A 40 10.09 -14.32 6.27
CA PHE A 40 8.82 -14.18 6.98
C PHE A 40 7.66 -14.76 6.19
N ILE A 41 7.68 -14.57 4.89
CA ILE A 41 6.62 -15.10 4.02
C ILE A 41 6.69 -16.62 3.99
N MET A 42 7.90 -17.17 3.93
CA MET A 42 8.10 -18.62 3.82
C MET A 42 7.89 -19.38 5.14
N LYS A 43 7.85 -18.67 6.26
CA LYS A 43 7.88 -19.32 7.58
C LYS A 43 6.80 -20.39 7.78
N PRO A 44 5.57 -20.25 7.30
CA PRO A 44 4.56 -21.32 7.46
C PRO A 44 4.90 -22.63 6.75
N TYR A 45 5.80 -22.62 5.78
CA TYR A 45 6.32 -23.81 5.10
C TYR A 45 5.26 -24.65 4.38
N HIS A 46 4.20 -24.01 3.88
CA HIS A 46 3.24 -24.73 3.02
C HIS A 46 3.37 -24.21 1.59
N PRO A 47 2.81 -24.96 0.60
CA PRO A 47 3.02 -24.59 -0.81
C PRO A 47 2.56 -23.19 -1.16
N ARG A 48 1.46 -22.74 -0.56
CA ARG A 48 0.95 -21.40 -0.81
C ARG A 48 1.92 -20.33 -0.35
N ALA A 49 2.57 -20.57 0.81
CA ALA A 49 3.57 -19.61 1.33
C ALA A 49 4.80 -19.58 0.43
N LYS A 50 5.22 -20.72 -0.10
CA LYS A 50 6.37 -20.75 -1.02
C LYS A 50 6.06 -20.00 -2.29
N GLU A 51 4.85 -20.17 -2.82
CA GLU A 51 4.42 -19.47 -4.03
C GLU A 51 4.41 -17.98 -3.80
N ALA A 52 3.86 -17.53 -2.67
CA ALA A 52 3.82 -16.10 -2.33
C ALA A 52 5.23 -15.54 -2.18
N ALA A 53 6.12 -16.26 -1.52
CA ALA A 53 7.50 -15.83 -1.33
C ALA A 53 8.22 -15.70 -2.67
N THR A 54 8.01 -16.66 -3.57
CA THR A 54 8.63 -16.64 -4.90
C THR A 54 8.12 -15.45 -5.70
N ASN A 55 6.83 -15.21 -5.72
CA ASN A 55 6.25 -14.08 -6.42
C ASN A 55 6.79 -12.76 -5.87
N TYR A 56 6.81 -12.64 -4.55
CA TYR A 56 7.30 -11.43 -3.92
C TYR A 56 8.77 -11.17 -4.29
N PHE A 57 9.60 -12.21 -4.20
CA PHE A 57 11.01 -12.08 -4.51
C PHE A 57 11.25 -11.67 -5.96
N ILE A 58 10.57 -12.32 -6.90
CA ILE A 58 10.75 -12.04 -8.33
C ILE A 58 10.36 -10.59 -8.63
N ILE A 59 9.21 -10.16 -8.12
CA ILE A 59 8.73 -8.80 -8.41
C ILE A 59 9.64 -7.76 -7.77
N GLN A 60 10.05 -7.98 -6.52
CA GLN A 60 10.90 -7.00 -5.83
C GLN A 60 12.28 -6.91 -6.46
N THR A 61 12.84 -8.04 -6.91
CA THR A 61 14.13 -7.99 -7.59
C THR A 61 14.02 -7.34 -8.97
N LEU A 62 12.92 -7.56 -9.67
CA LEU A 62 12.69 -6.89 -10.95
C LEU A 62 12.63 -5.38 -10.75
N ALA A 63 11.90 -4.93 -9.74
CA ALA A 63 11.79 -3.50 -9.44
C ALA A 63 13.15 -2.91 -9.07
N ALA A 64 13.92 -3.63 -8.26
CA ALA A 64 15.26 -3.17 -7.88
C ALA A 64 16.18 -3.10 -9.10
N ALA A 65 16.07 -4.06 -10.01
CA ALA A 65 16.83 -4.04 -11.25
C ALA A 65 16.48 -2.83 -12.11
N LEU A 66 15.21 -2.47 -12.15
CA LEU A 66 14.76 -1.27 -12.88
C LEU A 66 15.35 -0.01 -12.26
N ILE A 67 15.40 0.07 -10.93
CA ILE A 67 16.01 1.21 -10.26
C ILE A 67 17.51 1.29 -10.58
N LEU A 68 18.19 0.15 -10.56
CA LEU A 68 19.62 0.12 -10.91
C LEU A 68 19.84 0.56 -12.36
N PHE A 69 19.00 0.06 -13.27
CA PHE A 69 19.09 0.45 -14.68
C PHE A 69 18.86 1.95 -14.84
N ALA A 70 17.81 2.48 -14.19
CA ALA A 70 17.50 3.91 -14.28
C ALA A 70 18.63 4.76 -13.70
N SER A 71 19.20 4.34 -12.58
CA SER A 71 20.28 5.11 -11.95
C SER A 71 21.57 5.06 -12.77
N THR A 72 21.90 3.91 -13.39
CA THR A 72 23.08 3.85 -14.26
C THR A 72 22.86 4.67 -15.53
N LEU A 73 21.65 4.66 -16.08
CA LEU A 73 21.32 5.49 -17.23
C LEU A 73 21.42 6.98 -16.88
N ASN A 74 20.94 7.35 -15.70
CA ASN A 74 21.05 8.72 -15.23
C ASN A 74 22.51 9.13 -15.04
N ALA A 75 23.33 8.25 -14.49
CA ALA A 75 24.76 8.52 -14.32
C ALA A 75 25.46 8.66 -15.67
N TRP A 76 25.09 7.84 -16.64
CA TRP A 76 25.66 7.92 -17.99
C TRP A 76 25.29 9.24 -18.67
N GLN A 77 24.04 9.69 -18.49
CA GLN A 77 23.58 10.91 -19.15
C GLN A 77 24.07 12.18 -18.47
N SER A 78 24.12 12.20 -17.13
CA SER A 78 24.39 13.42 -16.37
C SER A 78 25.67 13.38 -15.55
N GLY A 79 26.24 12.20 -15.35
CA GLY A 79 27.41 12.05 -14.49
C GLY A 79 27.10 12.14 -13.00
N GLN A 80 25.80 12.07 -12.63
CA GLN A 80 25.36 12.22 -11.25
C GLN A 80 24.71 10.95 -10.72
N TRP A 81 25.13 10.54 -9.53
CA TRP A 81 24.49 9.44 -8.80
C TRP A 81 23.56 9.94 -7.71
N ASN A 82 23.45 11.24 -7.55
CA ASN A 82 22.61 11.84 -6.52
C ASN A 82 21.13 11.61 -6.85
N ILE A 83 20.38 11.12 -5.85
CA ILE A 83 18.95 10.82 -6.03
C ILE A 83 18.17 12.09 -6.38
N THR A 84 18.56 13.22 -5.83
CA THR A 84 17.85 14.49 -6.04
C THR A 84 18.29 15.22 -7.30
N SER A 85 19.26 14.71 -8.07
CA SER A 85 19.64 15.34 -9.32
C SER A 85 18.53 15.20 -10.35
N SER A 86 18.47 16.16 -11.30
CA SER A 86 17.40 16.20 -12.28
C SER A 86 17.61 15.17 -13.37
N PRO A 87 16.79 14.11 -13.42
CA PRO A 87 16.94 13.10 -14.47
C PRO A 87 16.16 13.45 -15.73
N SER A 88 16.45 12.73 -16.80
CA SER A 88 15.65 12.84 -18.02
C SER A 88 14.25 12.26 -17.80
N PRO A 89 13.27 12.60 -18.64
CA PRO A 89 11.92 12.03 -18.48
C PRO A 89 11.91 10.51 -18.56
N VAL A 90 12.78 9.91 -19.38
CA VAL A 90 12.85 8.44 -19.49
C VAL A 90 13.27 7.84 -18.14
N VAL A 91 14.31 8.40 -17.52
CA VAL A 91 14.79 7.92 -16.22
C VAL A 91 13.72 8.10 -15.16
N SER A 92 13.05 9.25 -15.13
CA SER A 92 11.97 9.50 -14.15
C SER A 92 10.85 8.49 -14.29
N ASN A 93 10.45 8.16 -15.51
CA ASN A 93 9.38 7.20 -15.75
C ASN A 93 9.77 5.79 -15.34
N ILE A 94 11.02 5.40 -15.58
CA ILE A 94 11.49 4.07 -15.17
C ILE A 94 11.50 3.97 -13.62
N ILE A 95 11.97 5.03 -12.96
CA ILE A 95 11.97 5.06 -11.50
C ILE A 95 10.55 4.97 -10.96
N LEU A 96 9.62 5.71 -11.55
CA LEU A 96 8.22 5.67 -11.13
C LEU A 96 7.64 4.27 -11.33
N ALA A 97 7.90 3.65 -12.46
CA ALA A 97 7.42 2.29 -12.72
C ALA A 97 7.96 1.30 -11.69
N ALA A 98 9.24 1.42 -11.34
CA ALA A 98 9.83 0.54 -10.34
C ALA A 98 9.20 0.73 -8.97
N ILE A 99 8.96 1.98 -8.57
CA ILE A 99 8.35 2.28 -7.29
C ILE A 99 6.90 1.77 -7.25
N MET A 100 6.15 1.95 -8.33
CA MET A 100 4.79 1.44 -8.44
C MET A 100 4.77 -0.09 -8.32
N LEU A 101 5.74 -0.74 -8.94
CA LEU A 101 5.86 -2.20 -8.86
C LEU A 101 6.14 -2.64 -7.42
N LYS A 102 6.99 -1.93 -6.71
CA LYS A 102 7.29 -2.25 -5.31
C LYS A 102 6.10 -2.02 -4.38
N MET A 103 5.33 -0.97 -4.61
CA MET A 103 4.22 -0.61 -3.74
C MET A 103 2.90 -1.26 -4.11
N GLY A 104 2.84 -1.91 -5.27
CA GLY A 104 1.60 -2.51 -5.73
C GLY A 104 0.58 -1.48 -6.20
N ILE A 105 1.04 -0.44 -6.88
CA ILE A 105 0.15 0.58 -7.44
C ILE A 105 -0.23 0.14 -8.86
N ALA A 106 -1.52 0.20 -9.19
CA ALA A 106 -1.98 -0.19 -10.52
C ALA A 106 -1.39 0.72 -11.59
N PRO A 107 -1.02 0.17 -12.75
CA PRO A 107 -1.27 -1.21 -13.23
C PRO A 107 -0.23 -2.25 -12.82
N ALA A 108 0.71 -1.91 -11.97
CA ALA A 108 1.77 -2.82 -11.53
C ALA A 108 1.39 -3.56 -10.24
N HIS A 109 0.12 -3.87 -10.07
CA HIS A 109 -0.46 -4.37 -8.83
C HIS A 109 -0.76 -5.87 -8.83
N MET A 110 -0.60 -6.54 -9.96
CA MET A 110 -1.14 -7.90 -10.13
C MET A 110 -0.57 -8.90 -9.14
N TRP A 111 0.68 -8.71 -8.73
CA TRP A 111 1.33 -9.61 -7.78
C TRP A 111 0.80 -9.46 -6.36
N TYR A 112 0.30 -8.29 -6.02
CA TYR A 112 0.08 -7.89 -4.64
C TYR A 112 -1.03 -8.68 -3.93
N PRO A 113 -2.24 -8.82 -4.51
CA PRO A 113 -3.28 -9.59 -3.81
C PRO A 113 -2.89 -11.06 -3.61
N ASP A 114 -2.20 -11.65 -4.57
CA ASP A 114 -1.80 -13.06 -4.45
C ASP A 114 -0.77 -13.26 -3.35
N VAL A 115 0.19 -12.33 -3.23
CA VAL A 115 1.19 -12.42 -2.16
C VAL A 115 0.52 -12.21 -0.79
N ILE A 116 -0.34 -11.21 -0.67
CA ILE A 116 -1.02 -10.94 0.60
C ILE A 116 -1.88 -12.14 1.01
N GLN A 117 -2.57 -12.76 0.05
CA GLN A 117 -3.41 -13.92 0.35
C GLN A 117 -2.59 -15.14 0.78
N GLY A 118 -1.36 -15.26 0.29
CA GLY A 118 -0.49 -16.39 0.62
C GLY A 118 0.32 -16.24 1.89
N THR A 119 0.20 -15.12 2.60
CA THR A 119 0.95 -14.86 3.83
C THR A 119 0.05 -14.95 5.05
N THR A 120 0.69 -15.00 6.24
CA THR A 120 -0.07 -14.87 7.48
C THR A 120 -0.57 -13.44 7.64
N MET A 121 -1.53 -13.23 8.55
CA MET A 121 -2.09 -11.89 8.78
C MET A 121 -1.02 -10.90 9.23
N THR A 122 -0.12 -11.31 10.11
CA THR A 122 0.93 -10.42 10.60
C THR A 122 1.92 -10.07 9.51
N THR A 123 2.32 -11.04 8.69
CA THR A 123 3.23 -10.77 7.57
C THR A 123 2.53 -9.90 6.52
N ALA A 124 1.24 -10.14 6.26
CA ALA A 124 0.47 -9.32 5.34
C ALA A 124 0.42 -7.87 5.84
N ALA A 125 0.28 -7.67 7.14
CA ALA A 125 0.29 -6.33 7.72
C ALA A 125 1.64 -5.63 7.48
N VAL A 126 2.74 -6.36 7.66
CA VAL A 126 4.07 -5.80 7.44
C VAL A 126 4.25 -5.41 5.97
N ILE A 127 3.87 -6.28 5.05
CA ILE A 127 4.01 -5.99 3.62
C ILE A 127 3.14 -4.80 3.21
N SER A 128 1.94 -4.71 3.79
CA SER A 128 1.00 -3.64 3.44
C SER A 128 1.37 -2.29 4.03
N THR A 129 2.17 -2.26 5.07
CA THR A 129 2.50 -1.02 5.77
C THR A 129 3.99 -0.70 5.73
N TRP A 130 4.82 -1.46 6.43
CA TRP A 130 6.23 -1.15 6.58
C TRP A 130 7.00 -1.20 5.26
N GLN A 131 6.71 -2.20 4.44
CA GLN A 131 7.45 -2.42 3.19
C GLN A 131 7.17 -1.33 2.14
N LYS A 132 6.17 -0.50 2.35
CA LYS A 132 5.87 0.60 1.43
C LYS A 132 6.64 1.88 1.77
N LEU A 133 7.25 1.94 2.94
CA LEU A 133 7.90 3.18 3.39
C LEU A 133 9.16 3.51 2.57
N ALA A 134 10.02 2.53 2.30
CA ALA A 134 11.25 2.80 1.55
C ALA A 134 10.97 3.25 0.12
N PRO A 135 10.12 2.56 -0.66
CA PRO A 135 9.78 3.06 -1.99
C PRO A 135 9.14 4.43 -1.97
N LEU A 136 8.28 4.68 -0.98
CA LEU A 136 7.62 5.98 -0.86
C LEU A 136 8.64 7.09 -0.57
N ALA A 137 9.64 6.79 0.27
CA ALA A 137 10.70 7.77 0.55
C ALA A 137 11.45 8.15 -0.72
N LEU A 138 11.75 7.16 -1.58
CA LEU A 138 12.40 7.44 -2.86
C LEU A 138 11.51 8.30 -3.75
N LEU A 139 10.20 8.06 -3.71
CA LEU A 139 9.28 8.87 -4.49
C LEU A 139 9.26 10.32 -3.98
N TYR A 140 9.29 10.52 -2.66
CA TYR A 140 9.41 11.87 -2.09
C TYR A 140 10.68 12.56 -2.56
N LEU A 141 11.80 11.84 -2.57
CA LEU A 141 13.08 12.42 -2.95
C LEU A 141 13.13 12.80 -4.43
N THR A 142 12.36 12.11 -5.26
CA THR A 142 12.35 12.34 -6.71
C THR A 142 11.11 13.07 -7.20
N ILE A 143 10.25 13.53 -6.28
CA ILE A 143 8.92 14.04 -6.67
C ILE A 143 9.01 15.28 -7.55
N ASN A 144 10.02 16.13 -7.36
CA ASN A 144 10.16 17.35 -8.15
C ASN A 144 10.47 17.08 -9.61
N HIS A 145 10.91 15.86 -9.93
CA HIS A 145 11.29 15.49 -11.30
C HIS A 145 10.28 14.57 -11.95
N MET A 146 9.20 14.25 -11.23
CA MET A 146 8.12 13.43 -11.77
C MET A 146 7.09 14.30 -12.47
N GLN A 147 6.50 13.78 -13.54
CA GLN A 147 5.46 14.47 -14.26
C GLN A 147 4.15 14.37 -13.49
N THR A 148 3.55 15.53 -13.19
CA THR A 148 2.31 15.59 -12.42
C THR A 148 1.18 14.82 -13.10
N ASN A 149 1.04 14.98 -14.42
CA ASN A 149 -0.03 14.30 -15.14
C ASN A 149 0.09 12.78 -15.06
N THR A 150 1.31 12.26 -15.13
CA THR A 150 1.54 10.82 -15.02
C THR A 150 1.14 10.32 -13.63
N LEU A 151 1.53 11.06 -12.58
CA LEU A 151 1.18 10.70 -11.21
C LEU A 151 -0.33 10.69 -11.01
N LEU A 152 -1.02 11.70 -11.52
CA LEU A 152 -2.47 11.79 -11.40
C LEU A 152 -3.16 10.65 -12.14
N LEU A 153 -2.70 10.34 -13.35
CA LEU A 153 -3.28 9.27 -14.14
C LEU A 153 -3.10 7.92 -13.44
N MET A 154 -1.90 7.66 -12.95
CA MET A 154 -1.65 6.40 -12.24
C MET A 154 -2.43 6.33 -10.93
N GLY A 155 -2.56 7.46 -10.24
CA GLY A 155 -3.36 7.52 -9.02
C GLY A 155 -4.81 7.18 -9.26
N ILE A 156 -5.41 7.76 -10.29
CA ILE A 156 -6.79 7.48 -10.67
C ILE A 156 -6.96 6.00 -11.03
N THR A 157 -6.04 5.48 -11.83
CA THR A 157 -6.09 4.08 -12.26
C THR A 157 -6.06 3.15 -11.06
N SER A 158 -5.18 3.42 -10.11
CA SER A 158 -5.06 2.57 -8.93
C SER A 158 -6.31 2.65 -8.05
N ALA A 159 -6.86 3.84 -7.88
CA ALA A 159 -8.07 4.00 -7.09
C ALA A 159 -9.25 3.27 -7.71
N LEU A 160 -9.40 3.37 -9.03
CA LEU A 160 -10.49 2.71 -9.74
C LEU A 160 -10.37 1.20 -9.69
N ILE A 161 -9.18 0.67 -10.00
CA ILE A 161 -8.95 -0.77 -10.06
C ILE A 161 -9.10 -1.38 -8.67
N GLY A 162 -8.49 -0.77 -7.66
CA GLY A 162 -8.58 -1.28 -6.30
C GLY A 162 -10.00 -1.32 -5.78
N GLY A 163 -10.75 -0.26 -6.02
CA GLY A 163 -12.14 -0.21 -5.58
C GLY A 163 -13.02 -1.19 -6.33
N TRP A 164 -12.86 -1.27 -7.64
CA TRP A 164 -13.73 -2.09 -8.48
C TRP A 164 -13.52 -3.58 -8.24
N ILE A 165 -12.26 -4.02 -8.25
CA ILE A 165 -11.96 -5.45 -8.09
C ILE A 165 -12.27 -5.93 -6.68
N GLY A 166 -12.15 -5.05 -5.69
CA GLY A 166 -12.47 -5.39 -4.32
C GLY A 166 -13.92 -5.81 -4.09
N LEU A 167 -14.83 -5.40 -5.01
CA LEU A 167 -16.25 -5.74 -4.87
C LEU A 167 -16.51 -7.24 -4.92
N ASN A 168 -15.71 -8.00 -5.65
CA ASN A 168 -15.94 -9.43 -5.87
C ASN A 168 -15.18 -10.33 -4.89
N GLN A 169 -14.37 -9.74 -4.01
CA GLN A 169 -13.52 -10.56 -3.14
C GLN A 169 -14.29 -11.02 -1.90
N THR A 170 -14.01 -12.26 -1.49
CA THR A 170 -14.60 -12.85 -0.27
C THR A 170 -13.56 -13.15 0.79
N GLN A 171 -12.29 -13.21 0.43
CA GLN A 171 -11.20 -13.45 1.38
C GLN A 171 -10.77 -12.11 1.98
N THR A 172 -10.67 -12.05 3.31
CA THR A 172 -10.36 -10.78 3.97
C THR A 172 -9.01 -10.21 3.56
N ARG A 173 -8.00 -11.07 3.40
CA ARG A 173 -6.69 -10.58 2.99
C ARG A 173 -6.71 -10.00 1.58
N LYS A 174 -7.48 -10.60 0.67
CA LYS A 174 -7.60 -10.05 -0.68
C LYS A 174 -8.38 -8.74 -0.67
N ILE A 175 -9.41 -8.63 0.16
CA ILE A 175 -10.15 -7.38 0.30
C ILE A 175 -9.22 -6.27 0.77
N LEU A 176 -8.39 -6.55 1.78
CA LEU A 176 -7.45 -5.57 2.29
C LEU A 176 -6.35 -5.25 1.29
N ALA A 177 -5.95 -6.22 0.45
CA ALA A 177 -4.99 -5.95 -0.61
C ALA A 177 -5.58 -4.98 -1.63
N MET A 178 -6.81 -5.20 -2.05
CA MET A 178 -7.47 -4.28 -3.00
C MET A 178 -7.68 -2.91 -2.36
N SER A 179 -8.00 -2.89 -1.06
CA SER A 179 -8.10 -1.66 -0.29
C SER A 179 -6.77 -0.88 -0.32
N SER A 180 -5.67 -1.59 -0.15
CA SER A 180 -4.34 -0.97 -0.19
C SER A 180 -4.04 -0.38 -1.56
N ILE A 181 -4.40 -1.09 -2.64
CA ILE A 181 -4.19 -0.60 -3.99
C ILE A 181 -4.98 0.69 -4.20
N ALA A 182 -6.22 0.73 -3.74
CA ALA A 182 -7.04 1.94 -3.86
C ALA A 182 -6.47 3.10 -3.04
N HIS A 183 -6.02 2.83 -1.82
CA HIS A 183 -5.43 3.88 -0.98
C HIS A 183 -4.13 4.43 -1.56
N MET A 184 -3.35 3.58 -2.21
CA MET A 184 -2.12 4.04 -2.86
C MET A 184 -2.45 4.95 -4.04
N GLY A 185 -3.60 4.76 -4.68
CA GLY A 185 -4.06 5.68 -5.70
C GLY A 185 -4.31 7.08 -5.15
N TRP A 186 -4.98 7.18 -4.01
CA TRP A 186 -5.18 8.45 -3.34
C TRP A 186 -3.86 9.07 -2.89
N LEU A 187 -2.95 8.25 -2.38
CA LEU A 187 -1.64 8.71 -1.95
C LEU A 187 -0.85 9.30 -3.11
N LEU A 188 -0.86 8.65 -4.25
CA LEU A 188 -0.13 9.12 -5.42
C LEU A 188 -0.70 10.44 -5.93
N THR A 189 -2.02 10.58 -5.90
CA THR A 189 -2.66 11.83 -6.25
C THR A 189 -2.26 12.94 -5.27
N ALA A 190 -2.26 12.64 -3.98
CA ALA A 190 -1.84 13.61 -2.96
C ALA A 190 -0.40 14.04 -3.18
N LEU A 191 0.47 13.08 -3.50
CA LEU A 191 1.88 13.38 -3.71
C LEU A 191 2.08 14.29 -4.92
N ALA A 192 1.24 14.12 -5.96
CA ALA A 192 1.30 14.97 -7.14
C ALA A 192 0.92 16.41 -6.81
N MET A 193 0.04 16.60 -5.84
CA MET A 193 -0.45 17.93 -5.47
C MET A 193 0.42 18.58 -4.39
N ASN A 194 0.62 17.87 -3.29
CA ASN A 194 1.25 18.44 -2.10
C ASN A 194 1.87 17.30 -1.28
N PRO A 195 3.21 17.23 -1.17
CA PRO A 195 3.84 16.15 -0.40
C PRO A 195 3.41 16.08 1.06
N ASN A 196 3.09 17.21 1.69
CA ASN A 196 2.62 17.19 3.07
C ASN A 196 1.29 16.47 3.20
N LEU A 197 0.42 16.64 2.21
CA LEU A 197 -0.86 15.96 2.17
C LEU A 197 -0.67 14.45 1.98
N ALA A 198 0.32 14.06 1.20
CA ALA A 198 0.66 12.64 1.04
C ALA A 198 1.15 12.03 2.35
N THR A 199 1.90 12.80 3.13
CA THR A 199 2.36 12.34 4.45
C THR A 199 1.17 12.05 5.37
N LEU A 200 0.19 12.96 5.40
CA LEU A 200 -1.02 12.74 6.19
C LEU A 200 -1.78 11.50 5.72
N THR A 201 -1.92 11.36 4.40
CA THR A 201 -2.61 10.22 3.81
C THR A 201 -1.93 8.91 4.18
N MET A 202 -0.60 8.87 4.09
CA MET A 202 0.15 7.66 4.42
C MET A 202 0.04 7.33 5.90
N PHE A 203 0.13 8.33 6.76
CA PHE A 203 0.04 8.10 8.20
C PHE A 203 -1.32 7.51 8.59
N THR A 204 -2.41 8.07 8.07
CA THR A 204 -3.74 7.53 8.36
C THR A 204 -3.90 6.12 7.78
N TYR A 205 -3.39 5.90 6.57
CA TYR A 205 -3.43 4.57 5.96
C TYR A 205 -2.69 3.55 6.82
N LEU A 206 -1.50 3.88 7.29
CA LEU A 206 -0.71 2.97 8.11
C LEU A 206 -1.47 2.60 9.38
N MET A 207 -2.05 3.57 10.05
CA MET A 207 -2.76 3.33 11.31
C MET A 207 -4.00 2.46 11.09
N MET A 208 -4.81 2.83 10.12
CA MET A 208 -6.07 2.09 9.86
C MET A 208 -5.79 0.66 9.39
N THR A 209 -4.85 0.49 8.48
CA THR A 209 -4.54 -0.83 7.92
C THR A 209 -3.94 -1.75 8.97
N THR A 210 -3.02 -1.24 9.78
CA THR A 210 -2.43 -2.03 10.86
C THR A 210 -3.51 -2.48 11.84
N ALA A 211 -4.40 -1.56 12.23
CA ALA A 211 -5.46 -1.89 13.16
C ALA A 211 -6.36 -3.00 12.63
N VAL A 212 -6.79 -2.91 11.36
CA VAL A 212 -7.68 -3.91 10.78
C VAL A 212 -6.99 -5.27 10.70
N PHE A 213 -5.74 -5.31 10.21
CA PHE A 213 -5.02 -6.58 10.11
C PHE A 213 -4.87 -7.25 11.48
N LEU A 214 -4.51 -6.47 12.49
CA LEU A 214 -4.32 -7.04 13.83
C LEU A 214 -5.65 -7.53 14.42
N HIS A 215 -6.74 -6.79 14.22
CA HIS A 215 -8.05 -7.22 14.68
C HIS A 215 -8.48 -8.52 14.02
N LEU A 216 -8.29 -8.62 12.71
CA LEU A 216 -8.66 -9.84 11.97
C LEU A 216 -7.77 -11.01 12.37
N ASP A 217 -6.52 -10.75 12.72
CA ASP A 217 -5.62 -11.79 13.19
C ASP A 217 -6.06 -12.35 14.54
N ILE A 218 -6.42 -11.46 15.47
CA ILE A 218 -6.85 -11.87 16.81
C ILE A 218 -8.13 -12.72 16.72
N THR A 219 -9.08 -12.32 15.87
CA THR A 219 -10.34 -13.05 15.71
C THR A 219 -10.26 -14.19 14.71
N THR A 220 -9.09 -14.42 14.11
CA THR A 220 -8.84 -15.45 13.10
C THR A 220 -9.84 -15.41 11.95
N THR A 221 -10.18 -14.21 11.50
CA THR A 221 -11.16 -13.97 10.43
C THR A 221 -10.47 -13.99 9.07
N LYS A 222 -10.71 -15.04 8.29
CA LYS A 222 -10.07 -15.20 6.97
C LYS A 222 -11.02 -15.00 5.81
N THR A 223 -12.32 -15.09 6.04
CA THR A 223 -13.34 -14.90 5.01
C THR A 223 -14.43 -13.99 5.53
N LEU A 224 -15.31 -13.53 4.63
CA LEU A 224 -16.47 -12.75 5.02
C LEU A 224 -17.41 -13.57 5.92
N LYS A 225 -17.49 -14.88 5.67
CA LYS A 225 -18.29 -15.76 6.52
C LYS A 225 -17.75 -15.79 7.94
N ASP A 226 -16.44 -15.87 8.10
CA ASP A 226 -15.80 -15.84 9.43
C ASP A 226 -16.11 -14.53 10.15
N LEU A 227 -16.17 -13.44 9.40
CA LEU A 227 -16.47 -12.13 9.96
C LEU A 227 -17.83 -12.10 10.62
N GLY A 228 -18.80 -12.82 10.01
CA GLY A 228 -20.14 -12.89 10.57
C GLY A 228 -20.21 -13.63 11.90
N THR A 229 -19.24 -14.50 12.19
CA THR A 229 -19.23 -15.26 13.44
C THR A 229 -18.21 -14.73 14.46
N ALA A 230 -17.45 -13.71 14.10
CA ALA A 230 -16.40 -13.20 14.98
C ALA A 230 -16.95 -12.43 16.19
N TRP A 231 -18.18 -11.95 16.08
CA TRP A 231 -18.81 -11.20 17.17
C TRP A 231 -18.86 -12.02 18.46
N SER A 232 -19.14 -13.33 18.35
CA SER A 232 -19.23 -14.19 19.53
C SER A 232 -17.90 -14.35 20.26
N GLN A 233 -16.77 -14.14 19.56
CA GLN A 233 -15.45 -14.23 20.18
C GLN A 233 -15.14 -12.99 21.01
N SER A 234 -15.41 -11.81 20.47
CA SER A 234 -15.13 -10.56 21.16
C SER A 234 -15.98 -9.45 20.57
N PRO A 235 -17.11 -9.11 21.20
CA PRO A 235 -17.94 -8.02 20.70
C PRO A 235 -17.23 -6.67 20.69
N THR A 236 -16.42 -6.41 21.72
CA THR A 236 -15.69 -5.13 21.82
C THR A 236 -14.72 -4.98 20.65
N LEU A 237 -13.96 -6.03 20.35
CA LEU A 237 -13.00 -6.00 19.26
C LEU A 237 -13.70 -5.82 17.92
N MET A 238 -14.84 -6.50 17.72
CA MET A 238 -15.59 -6.37 16.47
C MET A 238 -16.19 -4.98 16.32
N THR A 239 -16.56 -4.34 17.40
CA THR A 239 -17.02 -2.94 17.36
C THR A 239 -15.93 -2.03 16.87
N PHE A 240 -14.72 -2.17 17.42
CA PHE A 240 -13.58 -1.36 16.97
C PHE A 240 -13.18 -1.66 15.53
N THR A 241 -13.25 -2.93 15.13
CA THR A 241 -12.96 -3.32 13.75
C THR A 241 -13.96 -2.65 12.80
N SER A 242 -15.24 -2.66 13.14
CA SER A 242 -16.27 -2.03 12.32
C SER A 242 -16.03 -0.53 12.16
N ILE A 243 -15.70 0.14 13.26
CA ILE A 243 -15.43 1.59 13.22
C ILE A 243 -14.20 1.87 12.35
N THR A 244 -13.17 1.04 12.46
CA THR A 244 -11.96 1.22 11.65
C THR A 244 -12.25 0.99 10.17
N LEU A 245 -13.08 -0.01 9.83
CA LEU A 245 -13.46 -0.26 8.45
C LEU A 245 -14.23 0.91 7.85
N LEU A 246 -15.16 1.48 8.63
CA LEU A 246 -15.89 2.66 8.18
C LEU A 246 -14.96 3.85 8.01
N SER A 247 -13.95 3.97 8.86
CA SER A 247 -12.93 4.99 8.73
C SER A 247 -12.13 4.82 7.45
N MET A 248 -11.78 3.58 7.10
CA MET A 248 -11.07 3.30 5.85
C MET A 248 -11.90 3.70 4.64
N GLY A 249 -13.23 3.62 4.76
CA GLY A 249 -14.13 4.07 3.70
C GLY A 249 -14.24 5.57 3.59
N GLY A 250 -13.70 6.29 4.56
CA GLY A 250 -13.69 7.76 4.52
C GLY A 250 -14.97 8.41 4.96
N LEU A 251 -15.73 7.77 5.86
CA LEU A 251 -16.96 8.37 6.37
C LEU A 251 -16.66 9.44 7.42
N PRO A 252 -17.26 10.63 7.31
CA PRO A 252 -17.14 11.60 8.39
C PRO A 252 -17.91 11.09 9.60
N PRO A 253 -17.50 11.40 10.80
CA PRO A 253 -16.37 12.20 11.25
C PRO A 253 -15.08 11.41 11.53
N LEU A 254 -14.94 10.25 10.90
CA LEU A 254 -13.84 9.35 11.19
C LEU A 254 -12.54 9.81 10.52
N THR A 255 -11.43 9.22 10.95
CA THR A 255 -10.08 9.66 10.57
C THR A 255 -9.83 9.60 9.05
N GLY A 256 -10.38 8.60 8.39
CA GLY A 256 -10.14 8.41 6.96
C GLY A 256 -10.81 9.44 6.06
N PHE A 257 -11.73 10.22 6.60
CA PHE A 257 -12.41 11.25 5.81
C PHE A 257 -11.50 12.44 5.50
N MET A 258 -10.69 12.85 6.46
CA MET A 258 -9.90 14.08 6.33
C MET A 258 -8.92 14.04 5.15
N PRO A 259 -8.11 12.98 4.97
CA PRO A 259 -7.21 12.97 3.82
C PRO A 259 -7.94 13.05 2.49
N LYS A 260 -9.05 12.33 2.34
CA LYS A 260 -9.80 12.34 1.08
C LYS A 260 -10.39 13.71 0.79
N LEU A 261 -10.95 14.34 1.83
CA LEU A 261 -11.50 15.69 1.68
C LEU A 261 -10.43 16.69 1.25
N LEU A 262 -9.27 16.65 1.89
CA LEU A 262 -8.20 17.58 1.58
C LEU A 262 -7.63 17.35 0.19
N ILE A 263 -7.53 16.09 -0.24
CA ILE A 263 -7.07 15.78 -1.60
C ILE A 263 -8.04 16.32 -2.63
N LEU A 264 -9.34 16.10 -2.42
CA LEU A 264 -10.35 16.63 -3.35
C LEU A 264 -10.33 18.14 -3.38
N LYS A 265 -10.15 18.78 -2.21
CA LYS A 265 -10.04 20.23 -2.14
C LYS A 265 -8.85 20.75 -2.95
N GLU A 266 -7.70 20.09 -2.81
CA GLU A 266 -6.50 20.48 -3.57
C GLU A 266 -6.70 20.32 -5.07
N LEU A 267 -7.36 19.24 -5.49
CA LEU A 267 -7.62 19.02 -6.91
C LEU A 267 -8.51 20.11 -7.49
N ILE A 268 -9.52 20.54 -6.75
CA ILE A 268 -10.39 21.62 -7.20
C ILE A 268 -9.64 22.94 -7.25
N THR A 269 -8.80 23.20 -6.23
CA THR A 269 -7.98 24.42 -6.18
C THR A 269 -7.02 24.48 -7.38
N MET A 270 -6.48 23.33 -7.78
CA MET A 270 -5.56 23.24 -8.92
C MET A 270 -6.29 23.21 -10.27
N LYS A 271 -7.60 23.40 -10.26
CA LYS A 271 -8.44 23.47 -11.47
C LYS A 271 -8.45 22.14 -12.22
N THR A 272 -8.55 21.04 -11.50
CA THR A 272 -8.71 19.71 -12.10
C THR A 272 -9.97 19.05 -11.53
N PRO A 273 -11.16 19.62 -11.79
CA PRO A 273 -12.39 19.08 -11.22
C PRO A 273 -12.79 17.72 -11.81
N VAL A 274 -12.40 17.43 -13.05
CA VAL A 274 -12.68 16.11 -13.64
C VAL A 274 -11.98 15.01 -12.88
N ILE A 275 -10.70 15.22 -12.54
CA ILE A 275 -9.93 14.25 -11.79
C ILE A 275 -10.53 14.08 -10.39
N ALA A 276 -10.91 15.18 -9.76
CA ALA A 276 -11.55 15.13 -8.44
C ALA A 276 -12.85 14.32 -8.49
N THR A 277 -13.66 14.51 -9.53
CA THR A 277 -14.91 13.78 -9.69
C THR A 277 -14.67 12.28 -9.88
N ILE A 278 -13.71 11.92 -10.72
CA ILE A 278 -13.39 10.51 -10.98
C ILE A 278 -12.90 9.86 -9.69
N LEU A 279 -12.05 10.55 -8.96
CA LEU A 279 -11.49 10.02 -7.71
C LEU A 279 -12.58 9.85 -6.65
N ALA A 280 -13.49 10.82 -6.55
CA ALA A 280 -14.62 10.72 -5.63
C ALA A 280 -15.53 9.54 -5.98
N LEU A 281 -15.81 9.37 -7.26
CA LEU A 281 -16.61 8.23 -7.73
C LEU A 281 -15.90 6.91 -7.49
N ALA A 282 -14.57 6.88 -7.62
CA ALA A 282 -13.78 5.68 -7.37
C ALA A 282 -13.85 5.25 -5.91
N SER A 283 -14.11 6.17 -4.99
CA SER A 283 -14.21 5.84 -3.58
C SER A 283 -15.51 5.09 -3.23
N LEU A 284 -16.53 5.16 -4.10
CA LEU A 284 -17.80 4.51 -3.81
C LEU A 284 -17.71 2.99 -3.77
N PRO A 285 -17.07 2.30 -4.74
CA PRO A 285 -16.90 0.85 -4.61
C PRO A 285 -16.10 0.47 -3.38
N SER A 286 -15.07 1.23 -3.02
CA SER A 286 -14.29 0.97 -1.82
C SER A 286 -15.17 1.12 -0.57
N LEU A 287 -15.98 2.13 -0.52
CA LEU A 287 -16.90 2.34 0.60
C LEU A 287 -17.88 1.17 0.72
N TYR A 288 -18.37 0.68 -0.40
CA TYR A 288 -19.26 -0.49 -0.39
C TYR A 288 -18.58 -1.72 0.23
N UNK A 289 -17.48 -1.87 -0.04
CA UNK A 289 -16.75 -2.93 0.46
C UNK A 289 -16.61 -2.92 1.93
N TYR A 290 -16.28 -1.75 2.40
CA TYR A 290 -16.11 -1.59 3.83
C TYR A 290 -17.43 -1.68 4.55
N THR A 291 -18.48 -1.06 4.02
CA THR A 291 -19.80 -1.14 4.64
C THR A 291 -20.34 -2.56 4.58
N ARG A 292 -20.06 -3.31 3.53
CA ARG A 292 -20.47 -4.71 3.47
C ARG A 292 -19.81 -5.53 4.58
N MET A 293 -18.52 -5.33 4.80
CA MET A 293 -17.82 -6.01 5.88
C MET A 293 -18.41 -5.63 7.24
N THR A 294 -18.72 -4.40 7.44
CA THR A 294 -19.33 -3.93 8.67
C THR A 294 -20.71 -4.54 8.90
N UNK A 295 -21.22 -4.60 7.95
CA UNK A 295 -22.45 -5.11 7.94
C UNK A 295 -22.53 -6.47 8.27
N ILE A 296 -21.78 -7.22 7.69
CA ILE A 296 -21.71 -8.65 7.98
C ILE A 296 -21.30 -8.87 9.43
N ALA A 297 -20.34 -8.09 9.89
CA ALA A 297 -19.84 -8.24 11.26
C ALA A 297 -20.89 -7.92 12.32
N THR A 298 -21.80 -7.01 12.04
CA THR A 298 -22.74 -6.53 13.05
C THR A 298 -24.18 -7.00 12.83
N LEU A 299 -24.66 -6.95 11.57
CA LEU A 299 -26.07 -7.21 11.29
C LEU A 299 -26.40 -8.70 11.25
N THR A 300 -25.41 -9.56 11.00
CA THR A 300 -25.63 -11.01 10.98
C THR A 300 -25.35 -11.68 12.32
N THR A 301 -25.17 -10.89 13.37
CA THR A 301 -24.91 -11.41 14.71
C THR A 301 -26.14 -12.17 15.21
N PRO A 302 -25.96 -13.42 15.70
CA PRO A 302 -27.11 -14.14 16.27
C PRO A 302 -27.58 -13.51 17.60
N PRO A 303 -28.83 -13.77 17.99
CA PRO A 303 -29.32 -13.21 19.26
C PRO A 303 -28.45 -13.63 20.43
N GLY A 304 -28.22 -12.71 21.35
CA GLY A 304 -27.46 -12.98 22.54
C GLY A 304 -28.10 -13.99 23.45
N THR A 305 -27.31 -14.73 24.17
CA THR A 305 -27.80 -15.69 25.14
C THR A 305 -27.52 -15.21 26.56
#